data_f3fac93e84510d1cf311999117eed662
#
_entry.id   f3fac93e84510d1cf311999117eed662
#
_cell.length_a   1.000
_cell.length_b   1.000
_cell.length_c   1.000
_cell.angle_alpha   90.00
_cell.angle_beta   90.00
_cell.angle_gamma   90.00
#
_symmetry.space_group_name_H-M   'P 1'
#
loop_
_entity.id
_entity.type
_entity.pdbx_description
1 polymer ?
#
loop_
_entity_poly.entity_id
_entity_poly.type
_entity_poly.pdbx_seq_one_letter_code
_entity_poly.pdbx_strand_id
1 'polypeptide(L)'
;MNDNPTMAPEIGAKTKIVWALLRLAIGWTFFWAFLDKLFGLGFKTCVNSKTMEYMGVLCDKGTWLTGGSPTMGFLKFATKGPLAGIFQSMAGNGFVDWLFMLGLALIGLAMLLGVGVRIAGYSGALMLILMYLAASIPPENNPFLDEHITEAIICLGLASVRAGRFWGLGQWWANTALVRRFPILE
;
A
#
# COMPACT_ATOMS: atom_id res chain seq x y z
N MET A 1 43.84 23.76 1.94
CA MET A 1 42.81 23.01 1.24
C MET A 1 41.67 22.86 2.21
N ASN A 2 40.61 23.65 2.00
CA ASN A 2 39.41 23.58 2.85
C ASN A 2 38.49 22.53 2.21
N ASP A 3 38.51 21.31 2.75
CA ASP A 3 37.50 20.29 2.43
C ASP A 3 36.21 20.68 3.17
N ASN A 4 35.41 21.48 2.51
CA ASN A 4 34.04 21.76 2.93
C ASN A 4 33.22 20.48 2.72
N PRO A 5 32.67 19.82 3.76
CA PRO A 5 31.88 18.63 3.58
C PRO A 5 30.71 19.01 2.69
N THR A 6 30.60 18.39 1.51
CA THR A 6 29.52 18.55 0.56
C THR A 6 28.18 18.34 1.27
N MET A 7 27.51 19.44 1.63
CA MET A 7 26.15 19.38 2.15
C MET A 7 25.29 18.72 1.07
N ALA A 8 24.62 17.63 1.43
CA ALA A 8 23.67 16.99 0.55
C ALA A 8 22.68 18.06 0.06
N PRO A 9 22.36 18.12 -1.24
CA PRO A 9 21.52 19.17 -1.80
C PRO A 9 20.20 19.22 -1.05
N GLU A 10 19.86 20.40 -0.50
CA GLU A 10 18.57 20.60 0.15
C GLU A 10 17.44 20.43 -0.87
N ILE A 11 16.49 19.57 -0.55
CA ILE A 11 15.30 19.37 -1.37
C ILE A 11 14.50 20.67 -1.41
N GLY A 12 14.36 21.27 -2.60
CA GLY A 12 13.65 22.51 -2.80
C GLY A 12 12.16 22.43 -2.43
N ALA A 13 11.54 23.57 -2.10
CA ALA A 13 10.14 23.63 -1.65
C ALA A 13 9.16 22.96 -2.63
N LYS A 14 9.30 23.17 -3.92
CA LYS A 14 8.47 22.55 -4.97
C LYS A 14 8.56 21.02 -4.94
N THR A 15 9.77 20.49 -4.78
CA THR A 15 10.01 19.05 -4.71
C THR A 15 9.39 18.43 -3.45
N LYS A 16 9.44 19.15 -2.30
CA LYS A 16 8.77 18.71 -1.06
C LYS A 16 7.25 18.59 -1.25
N ILE A 17 6.64 19.52 -2.00
CA ILE A 17 5.20 19.47 -2.33
C ILE A 17 4.89 18.23 -3.16
N VAL A 18 5.66 17.95 -4.21
CA VAL A 18 5.44 16.77 -5.07
C VAL A 18 5.53 15.47 -4.25
N TRP A 19 6.54 15.33 -3.40
CA TRP A 19 6.67 14.17 -2.53
C TRP A 19 5.53 14.03 -1.52
N ALA A 20 5.03 15.14 -0.98
CA ALA A 20 3.87 15.13 -0.09
C ALA A 20 2.61 14.68 -0.83
N LEU A 21 2.36 15.17 -2.04
CA LEU A 21 1.22 14.77 -2.86
C LEU A 21 1.30 13.29 -3.27
N LEU A 22 2.46 12.80 -3.69
CA LEU A 22 2.68 11.38 -3.99
C LEU A 22 2.39 10.51 -2.76
N ARG A 23 2.85 10.93 -1.57
CA ARG A 23 2.58 10.22 -0.32
C ARG A 23 1.08 10.16 -0.02
N LEU A 24 0.37 11.28 -0.17
CA LEU A 24 -1.07 11.33 0.06
C LEU A 24 -1.83 10.47 -0.96
N ALA A 25 -1.44 10.49 -2.23
CA ALA A 25 -2.05 9.66 -3.28
C ALA A 25 -1.88 8.16 -2.98
N ILE A 26 -0.65 7.71 -2.73
CA ILE A 26 -0.38 6.31 -2.37
C ILE A 26 -1.10 5.93 -1.07
N GLY A 27 -1.05 6.80 -0.04
CA GLY A 27 -1.76 6.56 1.22
C GLY A 27 -3.26 6.38 1.01
N TRP A 28 -3.86 7.21 0.14
CA TRP A 28 -5.26 7.09 -0.21
C TRP A 28 -5.58 5.80 -0.96
N THR A 29 -4.73 5.37 -1.91
CA THR A 29 -4.91 4.11 -2.65
C THR A 29 -5.02 2.93 -1.69
N PHE A 30 -4.08 2.79 -0.75
CA PHE A 30 -4.09 1.71 0.25
C PHE A 30 -5.30 1.83 1.19
N PHE A 31 -5.55 3.01 1.73
CA PHE A 31 -6.62 3.22 2.69
C PHE A 31 -8.01 3.04 2.06
N TRP A 32 -8.19 3.50 0.82
CA TRP A 32 -9.42 3.28 0.07
C TRP A 32 -9.68 1.80 -0.20
N ALA A 33 -8.63 1.06 -0.60
CA ALA A 33 -8.75 -0.39 -0.79
C ALA A 33 -9.14 -1.11 0.50
N PHE A 34 -8.65 -0.64 1.67
CA PHE A 34 -9.09 -1.14 2.97
C PHE A 34 -10.57 -0.85 3.21
N LEU A 35 -11.02 0.40 3.02
CA LEU A 35 -12.42 0.81 3.25
C LEU A 35 -13.38 0.06 2.32
N ASP A 36 -13.03 -0.10 1.05
CA ASP A 36 -13.87 -0.85 0.09
C ASP A 36 -14.05 -2.32 0.52
N LYS A 37 -12.97 -2.98 0.96
CA LYS A 37 -13.04 -4.36 1.44
C LYS A 37 -13.75 -4.49 2.80
N LEU A 38 -13.63 -3.48 3.64
CA LEU A 38 -14.27 -3.46 4.95
C LEU A 38 -15.79 -3.30 4.85
N PHE A 39 -16.25 -2.32 4.04
CA PHE A 39 -17.64 -1.90 3.96
C PHE A 39 -18.35 -2.32 2.67
N GLY A 40 -17.63 -2.68 1.62
CA GLY A 40 -18.22 -3.02 0.32
C GLY A 40 -18.75 -1.78 -0.42
N LEU A 41 -17.86 -0.85 -0.76
CA LEU A 41 -18.24 0.44 -1.34
C LEU A 41 -18.49 0.40 -2.85
N GLY A 42 -18.43 -0.77 -3.49
CA GLY A 42 -18.78 -0.96 -4.88
C GLY A 42 -17.67 -0.67 -5.90
N PHE A 43 -16.40 -0.60 -5.48
CA PHE A 43 -15.27 -0.43 -6.41
C PHE A 43 -14.67 -1.78 -6.84
N LYS A 44 -14.38 -2.65 -5.89
CA LYS A 44 -13.95 -4.04 -6.13
C LYS A 44 -14.69 -5.03 -5.27
N THR A 45 -15.36 -4.56 -4.22
CA THR A 45 -16.12 -5.34 -3.25
C THR A 45 -17.59 -5.05 -3.41
N CYS A 46 -18.46 -6.04 -3.23
CA CYS A 46 -19.92 -5.94 -3.45
C CYS A 46 -20.32 -5.54 -4.88
N VAL A 47 -19.54 -5.96 -5.86
CA VAL A 47 -19.86 -5.83 -7.29
C VAL A 47 -20.08 -7.20 -7.88
N ASN A 48 -21.16 -7.39 -8.60
CA ASN A 48 -21.43 -8.62 -9.33
C ASN A 48 -20.42 -8.74 -10.49
N SER A 49 -19.60 -9.79 -10.49
CA SER A 49 -18.53 -9.97 -11.48
C SER A 49 -19.02 -10.17 -12.93
N LYS A 50 -20.31 -10.49 -13.12
CA LYS A 50 -20.89 -10.72 -14.45
C LYS A 50 -21.65 -9.50 -14.98
N THR A 51 -22.46 -8.85 -14.11
CA THR A 51 -23.29 -7.71 -14.51
C THR A 51 -22.64 -6.37 -14.21
N MET A 52 -21.56 -6.35 -13.42
CA MET A 52 -20.89 -5.15 -12.89
C MET A 52 -21.83 -4.26 -12.06
N GLU A 53 -22.95 -4.82 -11.59
CA GLU A 53 -23.92 -4.10 -10.76
C GLU A 53 -23.45 -4.07 -9.30
N TYR A 54 -23.65 -2.94 -8.67
CA TYR A 54 -23.39 -2.76 -7.24
C TYR A 54 -24.46 -3.41 -6.39
N MET A 55 -24.08 -4.26 -5.46
CA MET A 55 -24.98 -5.04 -4.59
C MET A 55 -25.32 -4.34 -3.26
N GLY A 56 -24.89 -3.10 -3.08
CA GLY A 56 -25.11 -2.34 -1.85
C GLY A 56 -23.97 -2.46 -0.82
N VAL A 57 -23.95 -1.52 0.11
CA VAL A 57 -23.00 -1.51 1.25
C VAL A 57 -23.26 -2.73 2.13
N LEU A 58 -22.19 -3.33 2.67
CA LEU A 58 -22.26 -4.51 3.55
C LEU A 58 -23.02 -5.70 2.95
N CYS A 59 -22.82 -5.94 1.64
CA CYS A 59 -23.45 -7.06 0.97
C CYS A 59 -23.15 -8.40 1.66
N ASP A 60 -24.08 -9.34 1.63
CA ASP A 60 -23.98 -10.61 2.35
C ASP A 60 -22.74 -11.41 1.95
N LYS A 61 -21.91 -11.77 2.94
CA LYS A 61 -20.63 -12.48 2.78
C LYS A 61 -19.66 -11.86 1.76
N GLY A 62 -19.90 -10.62 1.34
CA GLY A 62 -19.06 -9.91 0.37
C GLY A 62 -17.99 -9.06 1.04
N THR A 63 -18.25 -8.55 2.25
CA THR A 63 -17.33 -7.67 2.97
C THR A 63 -16.67 -8.36 4.15
N TRP A 64 -15.58 -7.80 4.64
CA TRP A 64 -14.91 -8.34 5.82
C TRP A 64 -15.78 -8.28 7.07
N LEU A 65 -16.58 -7.21 7.24
CA LEU A 65 -17.52 -7.07 8.37
C LEU A 65 -18.67 -8.08 8.32
N THR A 66 -19.07 -8.54 7.15
CA THR A 66 -20.13 -9.56 6.99
C THR A 66 -19.58 -10.99 6.96
N GLY A 67 -18.31 -11.18 7.30
CA GLY A 67 -17.66 -12.49 7.33
C GLY A 67 -17.13 -12.98 5.99
N GLY A 68 -17.04 -12.11 4.99
CA GLY A 68 -16.36 -12.40 3.72
C GLY A 68 -14.84 -12.43 3.87
N SER A 69 -14.16 -13.13 2.95
CA SER A 69 -12.70 -13.13 2.87
C SER A 69 -12.24 -12.08 1.85
N PRO A 70 -11.56 -10.99 2.29
CA PRO A 70 -11.10 -9.93 1.41
C PRO A 70 -10.09 -10.37 0.36
N THR A 71 -9.33 -11.44 0.64
CA THR A 71 -8.30 -11.94 -0.26
C THR A 71 -8.76 -13.09 -1.15
N MET A 72 -9.87 -13.77 -0.82
CA MET A 72 -10.35 -14.98 -1.50
C MET A 72 -10.51 -14.76 -3.02
N GLY A 73 -11.17 -13.69 -3.41
CA GLY A 73 -11.45 -13.41 -4.83
C GLY A 73 -10.16 -13.22 -5.63
N PHE A 74 -9.22 -12.47 -5.08
CA PHE A 74 -7.92 -12.23 -5.69
C PHE A 74 -7.09 -13.51 -5.73
N LEU A 75 -6.87 -14.17 -4.60
CA LEU A 75 -5.99 -15.34 -4.50
C LEU A 75 -6.50 -16.53 -5.30
N LYS A 76 -7.83 -16.72 -5.37
CA LYS A 76 -8.40 -17.89 -6.05
C LYS A 76 -8.59 -17.69 -7.56
N PHE A 77 -8.96 -16.49 -8.00
CA PHE A 77 -9.40 -16.25 -9.37
C PHE A 77 -8.54 -15.29 -10.17
N ALA A 78 -7.80 -14.37 -9.52
CA ALA A 78 -6.98 -13.39 -10.22
C ALA A 78 -5.50 -13.78 -10.32
N THR A 79 -5.04 -14.76 -9.55
CA THR A 79 -3.64 -15.21 -9.59
C THR A 79 -3.33 -15.96 -10.88
N LYS A 80 -2.20 -15.63 -11.49
CA LYS A 80 -1.71 -16.14 -12.78
C LYS A 80 -0.20 -16.47 -12.69
N GLY A 81 0.30 -17.16 -13.71
CA GLY A 81 1.74 -17.39 -13.86
C GLY A 81 2.31 -18.51 -12.99
N PRO A 82 3.64 -18.60 -12.89
CA PRO A 82 4.33 -19.76 -12.32
C PRO A 82 4.11 -19.94 -10.81
N LEU A 83 3.74 -18.87 -10.09
CA LEU A 83 3.55 -18.88 -8.64
C LEU A 83 2.07 -18.99 -8.24
N ALA A 84 1.14 -19.06 -9.20
CA ALA A 84 -0.30 -19.07 -8.93
C ALA A 84 -0.72 -20.16 -7.93
N GLY A 85 -0.19 -21.38 -8.04
CA GLY A 85 -0.52 -22.48 -7.12
C GLY A 85 -0.19 -22.18 -5.65
N ILE A 86 0.91 -21.47 -5.38
CA ILE A 86 1.30 -21.05 -4.03
C ILE A 86 0.26 -20.08 -3.48
N PHE A 87 -0.07 -19.02 -4.24
CA PHE A 87 -1.01 -18.01 -3.82
C PHE A 87 -2.45 -18.56 -3.68
N GLN A 88 -2.87 -19.43 -4.61
CA GLN A 88 -4.18 -20.08 -4.54
C GLN A 88 -4.33 -20.97 -3.30
N SER A 89 -3.28 -21.64 -2.85
CA SER A 89 -3.32 -22.45 -1.62
C SER A 89 -3.54 -21.61 -0.34
N MET A 90 -3.31 -20.30 -0.40
CA MET A 90 -3.55 -19.36 0.70
C MET A 90 -4.96 -18.81 0.72
N ALA A 91 -5.78 -19.06 -0.33
CA ALA A 91 -7.13 -18.54 -0.46
C ALA A 91 -8.04 -19.04 0.66
N GLY A 92 -8.77 -18.15 1.33
CA GLY A 92 -9.65 -18.48 2.45
C GLY A 92 -8.95 -18.67 3.80
N ASN A 93 -7.65 -18.38 3.87
CA ASN A 93 -6.93 -18.40 5.14
C ASN A 93 -7.16 -17.09 5.91
N GLY A 94 -7.84 -17.18 7.06
CA GLY A 94 -8.16 -16.01 7.88
C GLY A 94 -6.94 -15.22 8.35
N PHE A 95 -5.79 -15.85 8.59
CA PHE A 95 -4.56 -15.15 8.94
C PHE A 95 -4.07 -14.25 7.78
N VAL A 96 -4.18 -14.76 6.54
CA VAL A 96 -3.82 -13.99 5.33
C VAL A 96 -4.76 -12.79 5.17
N ASP A 97 -6.07 -12.99 5.40
CA ASP A 97 -7.06 -11.90 5.37
C ASP A 97 -6.73 -10.82 6.41
N TRP A 98 -6.44 -11.20 7.64
CA TRP A 98 -6.05 -10.25 8.70
C TRP A 98 -4.77 -9.50 8.37
N LEU A 99 -3.73 -10.22 7.93
CA LEU A 99 -2.45 -9.60 7.56
C LEU A 99 -2.61 -8.60 6.41
N PHE A 100 -3.38 -8.96 5.40
CA PHE A 100 -3.65 -8.11 4.26
C PHE A 100 -4.45 -6.86 4.65
N MET A 101 -5.54 -7.01 5.41
CA MET A 101 -6.39 -5.91 5.84
C MET A 101 -5.66 -4.94 6.78
N LEU A 102 -4.91 -5.46 7.76
CA LEU A 102 -4.07 -4.63 8.62
C LEU A 102 -2.98 -3.92 7.83
N GLY A 103 -2.36 -4.61 6.87
CA GLY A 103 -1.39 -4.00 5.97
C GLY A 103 -1.98 -2.81 5.22
N LEU A 104 -3.12 -2.98 4.55
CA LEU A 104 -3.80 -1.90 3.83
C LEU A 104 -4.13 -0.71 4.75
N ALA A 105 -4.70 -0.99 5.93
CA ALA A 105 -5.09 0.05 6.89
C ALA A 105 -3.88 0.81 7.43
N LEU A 106 -2.87 0.09 7.93
CA LEU A 106 -1.72 0.70 8.60
C LEU A 106 -0.83 1.44 7.61
N ILE A 107 -0.56 0.87 6.42
CA ILE A 107 0.22 1.54 5.37
C ILE A 107 -0.52 2.80 4.93
N GLY A 108 -1.82 2.68 4.62
CA GLY A 108 -2.64 3.81 4.18
C GLY A 108 -2.67 4.94 5.21
N LEU A 109 -2.98 4.64 6.48
CA LEU A 109 -3.00 5.64 7.55
C LEU A 109 -1.62 6.26 7.82
N ALA A 110 -0.56 5.45 7.87
CA ALA A 110 0.79 5.93 8.06
C ALA A 110 1.21 6.92 6.96
N MET A 111 0.90 6.59 5.71
CA MET A 111 1.15 7.46 4.56
C MET A 111 0.29 8.73 4.62
N LEU A 112 -1.01 8.66 4.92
CA LEU A 112 -1.89 9.83 5.01
C LEU A 112 -1.46 10.78 6.13
N LEU A 113 -1.17 10.25 7.32
CA LEU A 113 -0.75 11.06 8.47
C LEU A 113 0.71 11.53 8.39
N GLY A 114 1.54 10.84 7.63
CA GLY A 114 2.98 11.10 7.55
C GLY A 114 3.77 10.53 8.74
N VAL A 115 3.22 9.54 9.45
CA VAL A 115 3.80 8.90 10.63
C VAL A 115 4.30 7.50 10.26
N GLY A 116 5.54 7.16 10.57
CA GLY A 116 6.08 5.83 10.25
C GLY A 116 6.23 5.56 8.75
N VAL A 117 6.44 6.59 7.94
CA VAL A 117 6.45 6.51 6.47
C VAL A 117 7.54 5.58 5.94
N ARG A 118 8.66 5.44 6.65
CA ARG A 118 9.72 4.50 6.23
C ARG A 118 9.24 3.05 6.30
N ILE A 119 8.66 2.63 7.42
CA ILE A 119 8.12 1.27 7.56
C ILE A 119 6.98 1.08 6.58
N ALA A 120 6.04 2.04 6.51
CA ALA A 120 4.91 1.98 5.60
C ALA A 120 5.37 1.85 4.13
N GLY A 121 6.41 2.58 3.73
CA GLY A 121 6.96 2.50 2.39
C GLY A 121 7.59 1.14 2.06
N TYR A 122 8.39 0.59 2.96
CA TYR A 122 8.96 -0.75 2.75
C TYR A 122 7.89 -1.84 2.77
N SER A 123 6.94 -1.78 3.70
CA SER A 123 5.85 -2.75 3.80
C SER A 123 4.90 -2.66 2.61
N GLY A 124 4.58 -1.43 2.15
CA GLY A 124 3.77 -1.19 0.96
C GLY A 124 4.45 -1.71 -0.30
N ALA A 125 5.73 -1.42 -0.47
CA ALA A 125 6.51 -1.96 -1.59
C ALA A 125 6.53 -3.49 -1.60
N LEU A 126 6.74 -4.12 -0.44
CA LEU A 126 6.69 -5.58 -0.31
C LEU A 126 5.32 -6.14 -0.68
N MET A 127 4.23 -5.54 -0.18
CA MET A 127 2.86 -5.95 -0.50
C MET A 127 2.59 -5.87 -2.00
N LEU A 128 2.95 -4.76 -2.64
CA LEU A 128 2.78 -4.54 -4.08
C LEU A 128 3.62 -5.53 -4.91
N ILE A 129 4.86 -5.81 -4.51
CA ILE A 129 5.69 -6.83 -5.16
C ILE A 129 5.04 -8.21 -5.05
N LEU A 130 4.49 -8.57 -3.88
CA LEU A 130 3.78 -9.84 -3.72
C LEU A 130 2.52 -9.91 -4.61
N MET A 131 1.79 -8.81 -4.76
CA MET A 131 0.64 -8.73 -5.66
C MET A 131 1.06 -8.87 -7.14
N TYR A 132 2.16 -8.24 -7.54
CA TYR A 132 2.75 -8.42 -8.87
C TYR A 132 3.12 -9.88 -9.14
N LEU A 133 3.83 -10.52 -8.20
CA LEU A 133 4.22 -11.93 -8.31
C LEU A 133 3.02 -12.88 -8.36
N ALA A 134 1.91 -12.49 -7.74
CA ALA A 134 0.69 -13.30 -7.69
C ALA A 134 -0.14 -13.23 -8.99
N ALA A 135 -0.26 -12.04 -9.59
CA ALA A 135 -1.26 -11.78 -10.62
C ALA A 135 -0.73 -11.24 -11.94
N SER A 136 0.50 -10.70 -11.95
CA SER A 136 0.99 -9.89 -13.07
C SER A 136 2.21 -10.48 -13.78
N ILE A 137 2.44 -11.78 -13.68
CA ILE A 137 3.55 -12.42 -14.42
C ILE A 137 3.01 -13.39 -15.48
N PRO A 138 3.17 -13.07 -16.79
CA PRO A 138 3.64 -11.80 -17.35
C PRO A 138 2.58 -10.70 -17.26
N PRO A 139 2.98 -9.41 -17.18
CA PRO A 139 2.05 -8.28 -17.26
C PRO A 139 1.24 -8.27 -18.57
N GLU A 140 0.01 -7.75 -18.54
CA GLU A 140 -0.88 -7.78 -19.71
C GLU A 140 -0.52 -6.75 -20.78
N ASN A 141 -0.05 -5.57 -20.38
CA ASN A 141 0.14 -4.42 -21.26
C ASN A 141 1.61 -4.01 -21.44
N ASN A 142 2.54 -4.65 -20.73
CA ASN A 142 3.96 -4.31 -20.73
C ASN A 142 4.78 -5.58 -20.42
N PRO A 143 5.91 -5.83 -21.08
CA PRO A 143 6.65 -7.07 -20.88
C PRO A 143 7.24 -7.26 -19.46
N PHE A 144 7.43 -6.16 -18.69
CA PHE A 144 8.12 -6.23 -17.40
C PHE A 144 7.46 -5.47 -16.25
N LEU A 145 6.68 -4.43 -16.56
CA LEU A 145 6.16 -3.50 -15.55
C LEU A 145 4.63 -3.43 -15.59
N ASP A 146 4.05 -3.33 -14.40
CA ASP A 146 2.65 -2.97 -14.19
C ASP A 146 2.53 -1.87 -13.13
N GLU A 147 1.31 -1.53 -12.76
CA GLU A 147 1.04 -0.54 -11.72
C GLU A 147 1.67 -0.91 -10.37
N HIS A 148 1.68 -2.18 -9.98
CA HIS A 148 2.20 -2.62 -8.67
C HIS A 148 3.71 -2.33 -8.55
N ILE A 149 4.49 -2.60 -9.60
CA ILE A 149 5.93 -2.31 -9.58
C ILE A 149 6.18 -0.80 -9.56
N THR A 150 5.42 -0.03 -10.33
CA THR A 150 5.54 1.43 -10.35
C THR A 150 5.23 2.02 -8.98
N GLU A 151 4.14 1.61 -8.35
CA GLU A 151 3.76 2.05 -7.01
C GLU A 151 4.75 1.57 -5.93
N ALA A 152 5.32 0.36 -6.08
CA ALA A 152 6.37 -0.13 -5.17
C ALA A 152 7.61 0.76 -5.21
N ILE A 153 8.05 1.18 -6.40
CA ILE A 153 9.17 2.12 -6.55
C ILE A 153 8.85 3.46 -5.90
N ILE A 154 7.62 3.97 -6.06
CA ILE A 154 7.17 5.20 -5.39
C ILE A 154 7.21 5.03 -3.86
N CYS A 155 6.72 3.91 -3.33
CA CYS A 155 6.77 3.60 -1.90
C CYS A 155 8.21 3.63 -1.35
N LEU A 156 9.17 3.02 -2.08
CA LEU A 156 10.59 3.04 -1.72
C LEU A 156 11.17 4.47 -1.79
N GLY A 157 10.77 5.24 -2.80
CA GLY A 157 11.13 6.66 -2.92
C GLY A 157 10.64 7.47 -1.72
N LEU A 158 9.37 7.33 -1.34
CA LEU A 158 8.78 8.00 -0.18
C LEU A 158 9.49 7.66 1.14
N ALA A 159 9.86 6.38 1.32
CA ALA A 159 10.63 5.93 2.48
C ALA A 159 12.03 6.54 2.52
N SER A 160 12.72 6.62 1.37
CA SER A 160 14.10 7.09 1.26
C SER A 160 14.23 8.59 1.51
N VAL A 161 13.29 9.40 0.98
CA VAL A 161 13.28 10.86 1.18
C VAL A 161 12.63 11.29 2.50
N ARG A 162 12.16 10.33 3.31
CA ARG A 162 11.43 10.60 4.57
C ARG A 162 10.25 11.55 4.36
N ALA A 163 9.42 11.23 3.36
CA ALA A 163 8.34 12.11 2.89
C ALA A 163 7.30 12.44 3.99
N GLY A 164 7.28 11.72 5.11
CA GLY A 164 6.45 12.03 6.27
C GLY A 164 6.72 13.40 6.90
N ARG A 165 7.95 13.93 6.71
CA ARG A 165 8.30 15.28 7.17
C ARG A 165 7.69 16.41 6.33
N PHE A 166 7.13 16.09 5.16
CA PHE A 166 6.53 17.06 4.25
C PHE A 166 5.01 17.02 4.41
N TRP A 167 4.38 18.12 4.85
CA TRP A 167 2.93 18.26 5.01
C TRP A 167 2.28 17.12 5.82
N GLY A 168 2.78 16.86 7.03
CA GLY A 168 2.23 15.81 7.89
C GLY A 168 2.73 15.90 9.31
N LEU A 169 2.35 14.89 10.11
CA LEU A 169 2.77 14.77 11.50
C LEU A 169 4.19 14.21 11.67
N GLY A 170 4.89 13.94 10.56
CA GLY A 170 6.19 13.28 10.57
C GLY A 170 7.30 14.05 11.29
N GLN A 171 7.26 15.38 11.26
CA GLN A 171 8.22 16.19 12.05
C GLN A 171 8.00 16.02 13.55
N TRP A 172 6.74 16.05 13.99
CA TRP A 172 6.39 15.78 15.38
C TRP A 172 6.79 14.36 15.77
N TRP A 173 6.43 13.38 14.94
CA TRP A 173 6.74 11.96 15.13
C TRP A 173 8.25 11.70 15.25
N ALA A 174 9.05 12.27 14.35
CA ALA A 174 10.51 12.14 14.35
C ALA A 174 11.17 12.66 15.65
N ASN A 175 10.51 13.60 16.35
CA ASN A 175 11.00 14.17 17.59
C ASN A 175 10.61 13.36 18.85
N THR A 176 9.81 12.30 18.71
CA THR A 176 9.45 11.44 19.84
C THR A 176 10.66 10.63 20.35
N ALA A 177 10.68 10.31 21.63
CA ALA A 177 11.75 9.50 22.22
C ALA A 177 11.86 8.11 21.57
N LEU A 178 10.73 7.55 21.14
CA LEU A 178 10.67 6.25 20.47
C LEU A 178 11.41 6.27 19.13
N VAL A 179 11.15 7.26 18.27
CA VAL A 179 11.78 7.38 16.95
C VAL A 179 13.25 7.75 17.06
N ARG A 180 13.61 8.59 18.03
CA ARG A 180 15.04 8.89 18.31
C ARG A 180 15.82 7.64 18.68
N ARG A 181 15.18 6.70 19.40
CA ARG A 181 15.81 5.43 19.78
C ARG A 181 15.82 4.42 18.64
N PHE A 182 14.79 4.43 17.80
CA PHE A 182 14.60 3.51 16.67
C PHE A 182 14.28 4.28 15.38
N PRO A 183 15.31 4.83 14.66
CA PRO A 183 15.10 5.68 13.48
C PRO A 183 14.40 5.02 12.31
N ILE A 184 14.26 3.70 12.31
CA ILE A 184 13.46 2.96 11.29
C ILE A 184 11.98 3.29 11.39
N LEU A 185 11.51 3.70 12.56
CA LEU A 185 10.11 4.04 12.81
C LEU A 185 9.71 5.41 12.23
N GLU A 186 10.63 6.16 11.67
CA GLU A 186 10.34 7.43 11.00
C GLU A 186 9.64 7.18 9.64
#